data_9c19e8e4b014ceeed6434d21822d9abf
#
_entry.id   9c19e8e4b014ceeed6434d21822d9abf
#
_cell.length_a   1.000
_cell.length_b   1.000
_cell.length_c   1.000
_cell.angle_alpha   90.00
_cell.angle_beta   90.00
_cell.angle_gamma   90.00
#
_symmetry.space_group_name_H-M   'P 1'
#
loop_
_entity.id
_entity.type
_entity.pdbx_description
1 polymer ?
#
loop_
_entity_poly.entity_id
_entity_poly.type
_entity_poly.pdbx_seq_one_letter_code
_entity_poly.pdbx_strand_id
1 'polypeptide(L)'
;MFDVLTEVYSGSSQINSMFSNYIIFLFSSPVLSNFGLYLEYMTPERKGKLATVLSKRQAGLAIVMENVHDPHNIAAVMRTCDAVGIQDIFILNTKIQSHKKFGPRSSSSAAKWLTIHHYNDAGICFLELRKRYSKILTTHLATDSVDLYEIDFTQNVALVFGNEHEGVTEEIRALADGNFIIPQTGIIQSLNISVACAVSIYEAMRQKKAAGHYQQPSLPKERIDGLMKEWGFYEKKV
;
A
#
# COMPACT_ATOMS: atom_id res chain seq x y z
N MET A 1 35.05 16.67 -14.15
CA MET A 1 34.02 15.62 -13.94
C MET A 1 34.46 14.29 -14.58
N PHE A 2 35.61 14.21 -15.22
CA PHE A 2 36.19 12.97 -15.78
C PHE A 2 37.24 12.32 -14.87
N ASP A 3 37.77 13.04 -13.87
CA ASP A 3 38.85 12.55 -13.01
C ASP A 3 38.42 11.69 -11.81
N VAL A 4 37.11 11.60 -11.52
CA VAL A 4 36.60 10.83 -10.36
C VAL A 4 36.30 9.38 -10.71
N LEU A 5 36.27 9.00 -12.00
CA LEU A 5 35.95 7.62 -12.42
C LEU A 5 37.16 6.72 -12.63
N THR A 6 38.39 7.28 -12.57
CA THR A 6 39.63 6.52 -12.80
C THR A 6 40.24 5.90 -11.56
N GLU A 7 39.84 6.32 -10.35
CA GLU A 7 40.44 5.80 -9.12
C GLU A 7 39.73 4.56 -8.51
N VAL A 8 38.54 4.16 -9.01
CA VAL A 8 37.77 3.06 -8.41
C VAL A 8 38.02 1.70 -9.11
N TYR A 9 38.75 1.66 -10.25
CA TYR A 9 38.93 0.43 -11.04
C TYR A 9 40.39 0.10 -11.39
N SER A 10 41.27 0.06 -10.41
CA SER A 10 42.66 -0.41 -10.61
C SER A 10 42.86 -1.89 -10.25
N GLY A 11 42.06 -2.79 -10.83
CA GLY A 11 42.22 -4.22 -10.54
C GLY A 11 41.62 -5.13 -11.59
N SER A 12 42.18 -5.18 -12.78
CA SER A 12 42.32 -6.27 -13.75
C SER A 12 42.37 -5.75 -15.18
N SER A 13 43.53 -5.85 -15.79
CA SER A 13 43.87 -5.18 -17.05
C SER A 13 43.33 -5.83 -18.34
N GLN A 14 42.51 -6.84 -18.29
CA GLN A 14 41.96 -7.51 -19.51
C GLN A 14 40.44 -7.34 -19.72
N ILE A 15 39.68 -6.97 -18.69
CA ILE A 15 38.23 -6.76 -18.83
C ILE A 15 37.93 -5.33 -19.27
N ASN A 16 38.81 -4.39 -19.00
CA ASN A 16 38.59 -2.95 -19.27
C ASN A 16 38.61 -2.56 -20.75
N SER A 17 39.27 -3.30 -21.64
CA SER A 17 39.34 -2.90 -23.06
C SER A 17 38.08 -3.24 -23.85
N MET A 18 37.38 -4.30 -23.49
CA MET A 18 36.12 -4.67 -24.16
C MET A 18 34.95 -3.79 -23.73
N PHE A 19 34.85 -3.48 -22.46
CA PHE A 19 33.77 -2.61 -21.94
C PHE A 19 33.96 -1.13 -22.34
N SER A 20 35.18 -0.64 -22.39
CA SER A 20 35.47 0.74 -22.81
C SER A 20 35.11 0.97 -24.27
N ASN A 21 35.43 0.02 -25.16
CA ASN A 21 35.10 0.13 -26.59
C ASN A 21 33.59 -0.06 -26.85
N TYR A 22 32.88 -0.84 -26.03
CA TYR A 22 31.43 -0.99 -26.16
C TYR A 22 30.67 0.28 -25.73
N ILE A 23 31.11 0.93 -24.66
CA ILE A 23 30.55 2.19 -24.19
C ILE A 23 30.82 3.33 -25.20
N ILE A 24 32.02 3.43 -25.76
CA ILE A 24 32.35 4.45 -26.77
C ILE A 24 31.55 4.23 -28.07
N PHE A 25 31.32 2.97 -28.48
CA PHE A 25 30.52 2.66 -29.67
C PHE A 25 29.01 2.99 -29.48
N LEU A 26 28.49 2.88 -28.26
CA LEU A 26 27.11 3.26 -27.93
C LEU A 26 26.88 4.78 -27.93
N PHE A 27 27.93 5.58 -27.64
CA PHE A 27 27.82 7.05 -27.61
C PHE A 27 28.11 7.73 -28.98
N SER A 28 28.63 7.00 -29.97
CA SER A 28 28.97 7.55 -31.29
C SER A 28 27.95 7.28 -32.40
N SER A 29 26.83 6.58 -32.12
CA SER A 29 25.77 6.29 -33.09
C SER A 29 24.70 7.38 -33.07
N PRO A 30 24.43 8.11 -34.18
CA PRO A 30 23.40 9.15 -34.24
C PRO A 30 21.97 8.59 -34.17
N VAL A 31 21.77 7.26 -34.12
CA VAL A 31 20.45 6.61 -34.04
C VAL A 31 19.97 6.44 -32.60
N LEU A 32 20.84 6.59 -31.60
CA LEU A 32 20.50 6.40 -30.17
C LEU A 32 20.20 7.67 -29.39
N SER A 33 20.20 8.84 -30.04
CA SER A 33 19.87 10.10 -29.38
C SER A 33 18.42 10.25 -28.92
N ASN A 34 17.51 9.34 -29.31
CA ASN A 34 16.09 9.34 -28.92
C ASN A 34 15.66 8.14 -28.06
N PHE A 35 16.54 7.21 -27.77
CA PHE A 35 16.30 6.15 -26.78
C PHE A 35 17.15 6.44 -25.55
N GLY A 36 16.69 7.36 -24.71
CA GLY A 36 17.22 7.51 -23.36
C GLY A 36 16.93 6.24 -22.56
N LEU A 37 17.82 5.26 -22.65
CA LEU A 37 17.96 4.22 -21.65
C LEU A 37 18.44 4.90 -20.35
N TYR A 38 17.51 5.54 -19.64
CA TYR A 38 17.68 5.84 -18.23
C TYR A 38 17.64 4.52 -17.49
N LEU A 39 18.78 3.86 -17.38
CA LEU A 39 19.04 2.93 -16.30
C LEU A 39 19.00 3.78 -15.02
N GLU A 40 17.79 4.00 -14.47
CA GLU A 40 17.64 4.62 -13.17
C GLU A 40 18.17 3.64 -12.12
N TYR A 41 19.47 3.65 -11.93
CA TYR A 41 20.11 3.01 -10.79
C TYR A 41 19.51 3.63 -9.53
N MET A 42 18.78 2.82 -8.75
CA MET A 42 18.24 3.28 -7.47
C MET A 42 19.40 3.66 -6.55
N THR A 43 19.44 4.93 -6.14
CA THR A 43 20.50 5.43 -5.26
C THR A 43 20.51 4.66 -3.92
N PRO A 44 21.67 4.52 -3.26
CA PRO A 44 21.76 3.88 -1.94
C PRO A 44 20.83 4.52 -0.91
N GLU A 45 20.67 5.84 -0.95
CA GLU A 45 19.74 6.57 -0.08
C GLU A 45 18.29 6.13 -0.32
N ARG A 46 17.86 6.04 -1.58
CA ARG A 46 16.52 5.58 -1.94
C ARG A 46 16.29 4.13 -1.50
N LYS A 47 17.29 3.26 -1.69
CA LYS A 47 17.23 1.87 -1.20
C LYS A 47 17.06 1.83 0.32
N GLY A 48 17.84 2.59 1.06
CA GLY A 48 17.75 2.70 2.52
C GLY A 48 16.37 3.17 2.99
N LYS A 49 15.81 4.21 2.33
CA LYS A 49 14.46 4.71 2.62
C LYS A 49 13.38 3.65 2.39
N LEU A 50 13.41 2.95 1.27
CA LEU A 50 12.43 1.91 0.95
C LEU A 50 12.55 0.71 1.89
N ALA A 51 13.76 0.29 2.25
CA ALA A 51 13.98 -0.77 3.25
C ALA A 51 13.40 -0.38 4.62
N THR A 52 13.59 0.86 5.05
CA THR A 52 12.98 1.41 6.27
C THR A 52 11.45 1.39 6.19
N VAL A 53 10.86 1.77 5.06
CA VAL A 53 9.41 1.71 4.86
C VAL A 53 8.91 0.27 4.96
N LEU A 54 9.57 -0.69 4.28
CA LEU A 54 9.19 -2.11 4.32
C LEU A 54 9.26 -2.69 5.74
N SER A 55 10.26 -2.32 6.54
CA SER A 55 10.38 -2.78 7.93
C SER A 55 9.27 -2.25 8.84
N LYS A 56 8.52 -1.22 8.42
CA LYS A 56 7.40 -0.63 9.17
C LYS A 56 6.03 -1.07 8.66
N ARG A 57 5.96 -1.85 7.58
CA ARG A 57 4.68 -2.36 7.06
C ARG A 57 4.00 -3.28 8.06
N GLN A 58 2.68 -3.16 8.18
CA GLN A 58 1.85 -3.86 9.15
C GLN A 58 1.01 -4.95 8.44
N ALA A 59 1.31 -6.23 8.71
CA ALA A 59 0.57 -7.36 8.17
C ALA A 59 -0.82 -7.53 8.82
N GLY A 60 -0.95 -7.14 10.08
CA GLY A 60 -2.14 -7.36 10.89
C GLY A 60 -3.20 -6.26 10.81
N LEU A 61 -3.17 -5.42 9.75
CA LEU A 61 -4.20 -4.40 9.52
C LEU A 61 -4.47 -4.27 8.02
N ALA A 62 -5.73 -4.34 7.63
CA ALA A 62 -6.17 -4.09 6.26
C ALA A 62 -7.39 -3.19 6.19
N ILE A 63 -7.56 -2.56 5.03
CA ILE A 63 -8.73 -1.76 4.70
C ILE A 63 -9.46 -2.41 3.53
N VAL A 64 -10.77 -2.53 3.67
CA VAL A 64 -11.68 -2.94 2.61
C VAL A 64 -12.56 -1.74 2.25
N MET A 65 -12.61 -1.41 0.98
CA MET A 65 -13.50 -0.37 0.44
C MET A 65 -14.60 -1.03 -0.38
N GLU A 66 -15.82 -1.01 0.13
CA GLU A 66 -16.98 -1.60 -0.51
C GLU A 66 -17.73 -0.58 -1.35
N ASN A 67 -17.85 -0.82 -2.66
CA ASN A 67 -18.63 -0.03 -3.61
C ASN A 67 -18.37 1.50 -3.52
N VAL A 68 -17.13 1.91 -3.27
CA VAL A 68 -16.76 3.32 -3.18
C VAL A 68 -16.73 3.92 -4.57
N HIS A 69 -17.59 4.93 -4.83
CA HIS A 69 -17.78 5.52 -6.15
C HIS A 69 -16.72 6.56 -6.52
N ASP A 70 -16.32 7.39 -5.56
CA ASP A 70 -15.38 8.47 -5.83
C ASP A 70 -13.92 7.98 -5.82
N PRO A 71 -13.22 8.01 -6.96
CA PRO A 71 -11.81 7.63 -7.03
C PRO A 71 -10.90 8.55 -6.21
N HIS A 72 -11.33 9.77 -5.88
CA HIS A 72 -10.57 10.67 -5.00
C HIS A 72 -10.57 10.16 -3.56
N ASN A 73 -11.70 9.63 -3.07
CA ASN A 73 -11.77 9.01 -1.75
C ASN A 73 -10.89 7.77 -1.67
N ILE A 74 -10.92 6.90 -2.69
CA ILE A 74 -10.05 5.73 -2.78
C ILE A 74 -8.57 6.15 -2.74
N ALA A 75 -8.21 7.17 -3.52
CA ALA A 75 -6.84 7.69 -3.57
C ALA A 75 -6.39 8.28 -2.23
N ALA A 76 -7.27 9.00 -1.52
CA ALA A 76 -7.00 9.55 -0.20
C ALA A 76 -6.79 8.45 0.84
N VAL A 77 -7.63 7.41 0.83
CA VAL A 77 -7.48 6.22 1.68
C VAL A 77 -6.14 5.53 1.42
N MET A 78 -5.78 5.29 0.16
CA MET A 78 -4.48 4.69 -0.20
C MET A 78 -3.29 5.50 0.35
N ARG A 79 -3.33 6.82 0.25
CA ARG A 79 -2.27 7.69 0.79
C ARG A 79 -2.15 7.58 2.31
N THR A 80 -3.28 7.52 3.00
CA THR A 80 -3.30 7.38 4.46
C THR A 80 -2.82 5.99 4.88
N CYS A 81 -3.21 4.94 4.17
CA CYS A 81 -2.72 3.58 4.40
C CYS A 81 -1.20 3.48 4.23
N ASP A 82 -0.65 4.06 3.17
CA ASP A 82 0.81 4.12 2.96
C ASP A 82 1.51 4.86 4.09
N ALA A 83 0.95 5.99 4.55
CA ALA A 83 1.53 6.82 5.61
C ALA A 83 1.64 6.09 6.95
N VAL A 84 0.69 5.21 7.28
CA VAL A 84 0.69 4.44 8.55
C VAL A 84 1.30 3.04 8.41
N GLY A 85 1.71 2.65 7.21
CA GLY A 85 2.37 1.36 6.97
C GLY A 85 1.43 0.19 6.67
N ILE A 86 0.15 0.41 6.38
CA ILE A 86 -0.74 -0.63 5.87
C ILE A 86 -0.25 -1.05 4.49
N GLN A 87 -0.12 -2.37 4.24
CA GLN A 87 0.34 -2.90 2.97
C GLN A 87 -0.80 -3.35 2.07
N ASP A 88 -1.81 -4.01 2.64
CA ASP A 88 -2.88 -4.65 1.88
C ASP A 88 -4.17 -3.83 1.92
N ILE A 89 -4.71 -3.52 0.73
CA ILE A 89 -5.99 -2.84 0.53
C ILE A 89 -6.87 -3.72 -0.34
N PHE A 90 -8.13 -3.85 0.04
CA PHE A 90 -9.13 -4.62 -0.68
C PHE A 90 -10.18 -3.69 -1.27
N ILE A 91 -10.38 -3.77 -2.58
CA ILE A 91 -11.44 -3.06 -3.28
C ILE A 91 -12.50 -4.09 -3.67
N LEU A 92 -13.66 -3.99 -3.05
CA LEU A 92 -14.79 -4.88 -3.25
C LEU A 92 -15.90 -4.14 -3.98
N ASN A 93 -16.12 -4.48 -5.24
CA ASN A 93 -17.12 -3.87 -6.11
C ASN A 93 -18.18 -4.91 -6.51
N THR A 94 -19.21 -5.06 -5.67
CA THR A 94 -20.33 -6.00 -5.93
C THR A 94 -21.44 -5.37 -6.74
N LYS A 95 -21.63 -4.02 -6.64
CA LYS A 95 -22.71 -3.28 -7.27
C LYS A 95 -22.22 -2.29 -8.33
N ILE A 96 -20.95 -1.95 -8.36
CA ILE A 96 -20.37 -0.98 -9.28
C ILE A 96 -19.29 -1.60 -10.16
N GLN A 97 -19.10 -1.00 -11.34
CA GLN A 97 -17.98 -1.42 -12.21
C GLN A 97 -16.65 -1.00 -11.59
N SER A 98 -15.65 -1.88 -11.72
CA SER A 98 -14.31 -1.58 -11.27
C SER A 98 -13.76 -0.33 -11.95
N HIS A 99 -13.18 0.58 -11.18
CA HIS A 99 -12.50 1.75 -11.73
C HIS A 99 -11.37 1.31 -12.66
N LYS A 100 -11.42 1.73 -13.92
CA LYS A 100 -10.47 1.29 -14.96
C LYS A 100 -9.02 1.71 -14.67
N LYS A 101 -8.78 2.76 -13.92
CA LYS A 101 -7.45 3.21 -13.44
C LYS A 101 -7.61 4.17 -12.27
N PHE A 102 -6.92 3.92 -11.17
CA PHE A 102 -6.55 4.98 -10.24
C PHE A 102 -5.46 5.80 -10.94
N GLY A 103 -5.82 6.96 -11.49
CA GLY A 103 -4.88 7.75 -12.28
C GLY A 103 -3.60 8.06 -11.49
N PRO A 104 -2.41 8.02 -12.12
CA PRO A 104 -1.14 8.32 -11.45
C PRO A 104 -1.10 9.72 -10.82
N ARG A 105 -2.01 10.60 -11.19
CA ARG A 105 -2.16 11.95 -10.63
C ARG A 105 -3.07 12.01 -9.39
N SER A 106 -4.03 11.10 -9.23
CA SER A 106 -5.01 11.16 -8.13
C SER A 106 -4.49 10.56 -6.81
N SER A 107 -3.72 9.46 -6.86
CA SER A 107 -3.19 8.78 -5.66
C SER A 107 -1.82 9.28 -5.20
N SER A 108 -1.26 10.34 -5.82
CA SER A 108 0.12 10.81 -5.57
C SER A 108 1.14 9.67 -5.57
N SER A 109 0.95 8.69 -6.43
CA SER A 109 1.74 7.45 -6.54
C SER A 109 1.67 6.48 -5.36
N ALA A 110 0.80 6.66 -4.36
CA ALA A 110 0.69 5.74 -3.22
C ALA A 110 0.32 4.32 -3.65
N ALA A 111 -0.56 4.18 -4.66
CA ALA A 111 -1.00 2.89 -5.19
C ALA A 111 0.15 1.96 -5.59
N LYS A 112 1.29 2.48 -6.05
CA LYS A 112 2.44 1.67 -6.46
C LYS A 112 3.22 1.04 -5.30
N TRP A 113 2.99 1.52 -4.07
CA TRP A 113 3.64 1.03 -2.86
C TRP A 113 2.78 0.10 -2.03
N LEU A 114 1.53 -0.12 -2.47
CA LEU A 114 0.52 -0.93 -1.80
C LEU A 114 0.19 -2.16 -2.62
N THR A 115 -0.29 -3.19 -1.96
CA THR A 115 -0.86 -4.36 -2.62
C THR A 115 -2.37 -4.18 -2.66
N ILE A 116 -2.91 -4.01 -3.86
CA ILE A 116 -4.34 -3.76 -4.07
C ILE A 116 -4.98 -5.05 -4.57
N HIS A 117 -5.92 -5.57 -3.79
CA HIS A 117 -6.70 -6.75 -4.11
C HIS A 117 -8.06 -6.30 -4.63
N HIS A 118 -8.47 -6.80 -5.80
CA HIS A 118 -9.76 -6.49 -6.40
C HIS A 118 -10.69 -7.68 -6.35
N TYR A 119 -11.90 -7.47 -5.84
CA TYR A 119 -12.96 -8.47 -5.74
C TYR A 119 -14.28 -7.90 -6.27
N ASN A 120 -15.09 -8.77 -6.85
CA ASN A 120 -16.46 -8.50 -7.26
C ASN A 120 -17.48 -9.46 -6.60
N ASP A 121 -17.00 -10.31 -5.70
CA ASP A 121 -17.76 -11.27 -4.91
C ASP A 121 -17.40 -11.12 -3.45
N ALA A 122 -18.41 -10.92 -2.61
CA ALA A 122 -18.25 -10.71 -1.17
C ALA A 122 -17.72 -11.96 -0.45
N GLY A 123 -18.27 -13.13 -0.78
CA GLY A 123 -17.89 -14.40 -0.16
C GLY A 123 -16.42 -14.72 -0.42
N ILE A 124 -15.96 -14.57 -1.67
CA ILE A 124 -14.56 -14.81 -2.04
C ILE A 124 -13.64 -13.82 -1.32
N CYS A 125 -14.00 -12.54 -1.27
CA CYS A 125 -13.24 -11.53 -0.56
C CYS A 125 -13.08 -11.86 0.92
N PHE A 126 -14.19 -12.23 1.58
CA PHE A 126 -14.19 -12.57 3.01
C PHE A 126 -13.45 -13.87 3.31
N LEU A 127 -13.49 -14.86 2.43
CA LEU A 127 -12.66 -16.06 2.56
C LEU A 127 -11.17 -15.72 2.55
N GLU A 128 -10.72 -14.79 1.72
CA GLU A 128 -9.32 -14.33 1.70
C GLU A 128 -8.97 -13.52 2.95
N LEU A 129 -9.86 -12.64 3.40
CA LEU A 129 -9.66 -11.86 4.63
C LEU A 129 -9.52 -12.79 5.86
N ARG A 130 -10.38 -13.79 5.98
CA ARG A 130 -10.39 -14.75 7.09
C ARG A 130 -9.10 -15.55 7.23
N LYS A 131 -8.31 -15.71 6.16
CA LYS A 131 -7.00 -16.38 6.23
C LYS A 131 -5.97 -15.59 7.04
N ARG A 132 -6.14 -14.26 7.19
CA ARG A 132 -5.14 -13.36 7.75
C ARG A 132 -5.63 -12.51 8.90
N TYR A 133 -6.92 -12.20 8.93
CA TYR A 133 -7.52 -11.31 9.92
C TYR A 133 -8.50 -12.07 10.79
N SER A 134 -8.25 -12.04 12.10
CA SER A 134 -9.09 -12.69 13.10
C SER A 134 -10.40 -11.95 13.33
N LYS A 135 -10.45 -10.66 13.00
CA LYS A 135 -11.62 -9.81 13.16
C LYS A 135 -11.82 -8.94 11.92
N ILE A 136 -13.05 -8.94 11.40
CA ILE A 136 -13.48 -8.10 10.28
C ILE A 136 -14.64 -7.25 10.78
N LEU A 137 -14.44 -5.93 10.84
CA LEU A 137 -15.40 -4.99 11.39
C LEU A 137 -15.85 -4.01 10.31
N THR A 138 -17.16 -3.72 10.28
CA THR A 138 -17.75 -2.75 9.35
C THR A 138 -18.05 -1.43 10.03
N THR A 139 -17.97 -0.32 9.28
CA THR A 139 -18.49 0.96 9.74
C THR A 139 -20.00 0.97 9.58
N HIS A 140 -20.74 0.90 10.67
CA HIS A 140 -22.20 0.99 10.65
C HIS A 140 -22.73 1.52 11.97
N LEU A 141 -23.73 2.38 11.89
CA LEU A 141 -24.44 2.89 13.08
C LEU A 141 -25.56 1.92 13.44
N ALA A 142 -25.32 1.11 14.46
CA ALA A 142 -26.28 0.19 15.04
C ALA A 142 -26.17 0.22 16.57
N THR A 143 -27.18 -0.34 17.24
CA THR A 143 -27.25 -0.36 18.72
C THR A 143 -26.17 -1.24 19.36
N ASP A 144 -25.62 -2.18 18.62
CA ASP A 144 -24.57 -3.14 19.01
C ASP A 144 -23.18 -2.76 18.48
N SER A 145 -23.05 -1.55 17.92
CA SER A 145 -21.76 -1.08 17.40
C SER A 145 -20.79 -0.74 18.54
N VAL A 146 -19.55 -1.21 18.40
CA VAL A 146 -18.46 -0.94 19.35
C VAL A 146 -17.85 0.44 19.04
N ASP A 147 -17.46 1.18 20.08
CA ASP A 147 -16.68 2.42 19.89
C ASP A 147 -15.31 2.09 19.25
N LEU A 148 -14.89 2.91 18.30
CA LEU A 148 -13.58 2.78 17.65
C LEU A 148 -12.44 2.62 18.66
N TYR A 149 -12.51 3.38 19.76
CA TYR A 149 -11.45 3.41 20.77
C TYR A 149 -11.45 2.20 21.72
N GLU A 150 -12.49 1.37 21.67
CA GLU A 150 -12.61 0.09 22.40
C GLU A 150 -12.12 -1.10 21.58
N ILE A 151 -11.84 -0.91 20.29
CA ILE A 151 -11.30 -1.98 19.44
C ILE A 151 -9.84 -2.26 19.82
N ASP A 152 -9.51 -3.53 20.04
CA ASP A 152 -8.12 -3.97 20.21
C ASP A 152 -7.43 -4.13 18.85
N PHE A 153 -6.74 -3.09 18.41
CA PHE A 153 -5.96 -3.10 17.18
C PHE A 153 -4.59 -3.77 17.29
N THR A 154 -4.21 -4.28 18.45
CA THR A 154 -3.00 -5.12 18.56
C THR A 154 -3.21 -6.47 17.87
N GLN A 155 -4.47 -6.88 17.71
CA GLN A 155 -4.88 -8.06 16.94
C GLN A 155 -4.83 -7.81 15.42
N ASN A 156 -5.02 -8.89 14.66
CA ASN A 156 -5.16 -8.83 13.21
C ASN A 156 -6.59 -8.45 12.81
N VAL A 157 -6.77 -7.22 12.36
CA VAL A 157 -8.10 -6.63 12.09
C VAL A 157 -8.18 -6.16 10.64
N ALA A 158 -9.31 -6.43 9.97
CA ALA A 158 -9.69 -5.78 8.73
C ALA A 158 -10.87 -4.84 9.00
N LEU A 159 -10.78 -3.60 8.52
CA LEU A 159 -11.86 -2.61 8.61
C LEU A 159 -12.53 -2.43 7.25
N VAL A 160 -13.84 -2.54 7.22
CA VAL A 160 -14.66 -2.38 6.02
C VAL A 160 -15.38 -1.05 6.05
N PHE A 161 -15.15 -0.24 5.03
CA PHE A 161 -15.81 1.05 4.81
C PHE A 161 -16.71 0.93 3.58
N GLY A 162 -17.97 1.31 3.73
CA GLY A 162 -18.96 1.34 2.66
C GLY A 162 -18.90 2.61 1.83
N ASN A 163 -19.77 2.70 0.83
CA ASN A 163 -19.88 3.90 0.00
C ASN A 163 -20.51 5.09 0.78
N GLU A 164 -20.40 6.27 0.17
CA GLU A 164 -20.77 7.55 0.80
C GLU A 164 -22.28 7.73 0.99
N HIS A 165 -23.11 6.95 0.27
CA HIS A 165 -24.57 7.11 0.26
C HIS A 165 -25.29 6.01 1.05
N GLU A 166 -24.95 4.75 0.78
CA GLU A 166 -25.63 3.59 1.35
C GLU A 166 -24.89 2.99 2.55
N GLY A 167 -23.62 3.40 2.76
CA GLY A 167 -22.76 2.77 3.74
C GLY A 167 -22.37 1.35 3.34
N VAL A 168 -22.19 0.48 4.31
CA VAL A 168 -21.87 -0.95 4.11
C VAL A 168 -23.16 -1.73 3.86
N THR A 169 -23.17 -2.59 2.82
CA THR A 169 -24.35 -3.39 2.48
C THR A 169 -24.69 -4.42 3.54
N GLU A 170 -25.97 -4.87 3.58
CA GLU A 170 -26.44 -5.90 4.49
C GLU A 170 -25.67 -7.21 4.34
N GLU A 171 -25.37 -7.60 3.09
CA GLU A 171 -24.58 -8.78 2.77
C GLU A 171 -23.22 -8.75 3.47
N ILE A 172 -22.51 -7.61 3.39
CA ILE A 172 -21.20 -7.45 4.01
C ILE A 172 -21.30 -7.44 5.54
N ARG A 173 -22.32 -6.78 6.09
CA ARG A 173 -22.56 -6.77 7.53
C ARG A 173 -22.81 -8.18 8.08
N ALA A 174 -23.56 -8.99 7.35
CA ALA A 174 -23.82 -10.39 7.73
C ALA A 174 -22.57 -11.30 7.69
N LEU A 175 -21.58 -10.96 6.85
CA LEU A 175 -20.30 -11.68 6.75
C LEU A 175 -19.27 -11.22 7.79
N ALA A 176 -19.44 -10.03 8.37
CA ALA A 176 -18.50 -9.42 9.32
C ALA A 176 -18.69 -9.98 10.76
N ASP A 177 -17.72 -9.69 11.63
CA ASP A 177 -17.76 -10.08 13.05
C ASP A 177 -18.46 -9.04 13.94
N GLY A 178 -18.83 -7.89 13.37
CA GLY A 178 -19.52 -6.82 14.08
C GLY A 178 -19.31 -5.47 13.41
N ASN A 179 -19.86 -4.46 14.06
CA ASN A 179 -19.84 -3.09 13.58
C ASN A 179 -19.09 -2.20 14.56
N PHE A 180 -18.53 -1.11 14.06
CA PHE A 180 -17.96 -0.07 14.89
C PHE A 180 -18.42 1.32 14.46
N ILE A 181 -18.37 2.25 15.39
CA ILE A 181 -18.66 3.66 15.18
C ILE A 181 -17.46 4.53 15.56
N ILE A 182 -17.33 5.65 14.88
CA ILE A 182 -16.45 6.73 15.29
C ILE A 182 -17.32 7.71 16.07
N PRO A 183 -17.06 7.93 17.36
CA PRO A 183 -17.89 8.83 18.18
C PRO A 183 -17.98 10.23 17.59
N GLN A 184 -19.18 10.76 17.52
CA GLN A 184 -19.46 12.10 17.02
C GLN A 184 -20.39 12.82 17.98
N THR A 185 -20.07 14.07 18.31
CA THR A 185 -20.86 14.92 19.21
C THR A 185 -21.56 16.08 18.50
N GLY A 186 -21.35 16.17 17.20
CA GLY A 186 -21.92 17.21 16.34
C GLY A 186 -23.29 16.84 15.77
N ILE A 187 -23.83 17.74 14.95
CA ILE A 187 -25.11 17.54 14.25
C ILE A 187 -24.97 16.52 13.12
N ILE A 188 -23.80 16.48 12.48
CA ILE A 188 -23.53 15.57 11.36
C ILE A 188 -23.34 14.16 11.89
N GLN A 189 -24.01 13.19 11.26
CA GLN A 189 -24.03 11.80 11.69
C GLN A 189 -23.02 10.90 10.96
N SER A 190 -22.34 11.41 9.94
CA SER A 190 -21.35 10.65 9.17
C SER A 190 -20.17 11.53 8.78
N LEU A 191 -18.99 10.92 8.75
CA LEU A 191 -17.77 11.51 8.18
C LEU A 191 -17.63 11.08 6.72
N ASN A 192 -16.95 11.90 5.92
CA ASN A 192 -16.46 11.43 4.63
C ASN A 192 -15.63 10.15 4.83
N ILE A 193 -15.78 9.17 3.92
CA ILE A 193 -15.14 7.86 4.03
C ILE A 193 -13.62 7.94 4.22
N SER A 194 -12.93 8.83 3.50
CA SER A 194 -11.48 8.98 3.63
C SER A 194 -11.07 9.54 4.99
N VAL A 195 -11.92 10.39 5.59
CA VAL A 195 -11.73 10.92 6.94
C VAL A 195 -12.01 9.83 7.98
N ALA A 196 -13.12 9.12 7.85
CA ALA A 196 -13.46 8.00 8.73
C ALA A 196 -12.35 6.94 8.75
N CYS A 197 -11.86 6.58 7.58
CA CYS A 197 -10.73 5.68 7.44
C CYS A 197 -9.47 6.23 8.11
N ALA A 198 -9.13 7.50 7.88
CA ALA A 198 -7.94 8.13 8.47
C ALA A 198 -7.99 8.12 10.01
N VAL A 199 -9.09 8.51 10.61
CA VAL A 199 -9.27 8.48 12.07
C VAL A 199 -9.08 7.06 12.60
N SER A 200 -9.71 6.07 11.97
CA SER A 200 -9.66 4.67 12.40
C SER A 200 -8.25 4.08 12.32
N ILE A 201 -7.55 4.28 11.21
CA ILE A 201 -6.22 3.69 11.04
C ILE A 201 -5.12 4.41 11.83
N TYR A 202 -5.29 5.70 12.16
CA TYR A 202 -4.38 6.39 13.06
C TYR A 202 -4.57 5.95 14.52
N GLU A 203 -5.80 5.63 14.94
CA GLU A 203 -6.01 4.97 16.23
C GLU A 203 -5.36 3.58 16.26
N ALA A 204 -5.56 2.78 15.21
CA ALA A 204 -4.88 1.49 15.08
C ALA A 204 -3.34 1.64 15.12
N MET A 205 -2.80 2.65 14.41
CA MET A 205 -1.35 2.95 14.45
C MET A 205 -0.89 3.31 15.87
N ARG A 206 -1.66 4.14 16.59
CA ARG A 206 -1.33 4.53 17.97
C ARG A 206 -1.21 3.32 18.88
N GLN A 207 -2.18 2.41 18.84
CA GLN A 207 -2.18 1.18 19.65
C GLN A 207 -1.04 0.24 19.24
N LYS A 208 -0.88 -0.06 17.96
CA LYS A 208 0.20 -0.94 17.45
C LYS A 208 1.58 -0.37 17.76
N LYS A 209 1.75 0.96 17.70
CA LYS A 209 3.02 1.62 18.05
C LYS A 209 3.32 1.49 19.54
N ALA A 210 2.32 1.69 20.42
CA ALA A 210 2.44 1.51 21.84
C ALA A 210 2.79 0.05 22.22
N ALA A 211 2.22 -0.92 21.48
CA ALA A 211 2.52 -2.36 21.65
C ALA A 211 3.83 -2.82 20.98
N GLY A 212 4.60 -1.91 20.35
CA GLY A 212 5.90 -2.24 19.77
C GLY A 212 5.89 -2.86 18.37
N HIS A 213 4.73 -2.96 17.70
CA HIS A 213 4.61 -3.61 16.38
C HIS A 213 5.45 -2.95 15.28
N TYR A 214 5.85 -1.68 15.45
CA TYR A 214 6.70 -0.97 14.50
C TYR A 214 8.21 -1.10 14.79
N GLN A 215 8.60 -1.87 15.82
CA GLN A 215 10.01 -2.06 16.19
C GLN A 215 10.66 -3.18 15.36
N GLN A 216 9.87 -4.16 14.93
CA GLN A 216 10.31 -5.30 14.12
C GLN A 216 9.44 -5.40 12.84
N PRO A 217 9.97 -5.96 11.74
CA PRO A 217 9.18 -6.23 10.55
C PRO A 217 8.00 -7.15 10.86
N SER A 218 6.80 -6.75 10.47
CA SER A 218 5.56 -7.49 10.65
C SER A 218 5.23 -8.41 9.45
N LEU A 219 5.74 -8.06 8.25
CA LEU A 219 5.57 -8.88 7.07
C LEU A 219 6.53 -10.09 7.10
N PRO A 220 6.09 -11.28 6.62
CA PRO A 220 6.98 -12.42 6.39
C PRO A 220 8.13 -12.05 5.44
N LYS A 221 9.28 -12.69 5.61
CA LYS A 221 10.48 -12.42 4.81
C LYS A 221 10.22 -12.58 3.30
N GLU A 222 9.53 -13.64 2.91
CA GLU A 222 9.19 -13.93 1.51
C GLU A 222 8.35 -12.81 0.89
N ARG A 223 7.46 -12.20 1.69
CA ARG A 223 6.64 -11.07 1.28
C ARG A 223 7.49 -9.80 1.11
N ILE A 224 8.40 -9.55 2.03
CA ILE A 224 9.35 -8.42 1.95
C ILE A 224 10.21 -8.56 0.70
N ASP A 225 10.77 -9.74 0.43
CA ASP A 225 11.60 -10.02 -0.74
C ASP A 225 10.81 -9.83 -2.05
N GLY A 226 9.53 -10.24 -2.06
CA GLY A 226 8.62 -10.00 -3.19
C GLY A 226 8.41 -8.49 -3.44
N LEU A 227 8.06 -7.74 -2.40
CA LEU A 227 7.86 -6.29 -2.49
C LEU A 227 9.15 -5.55 -2.90
N MET A 228 10.31 -6.00 -2.43
CA MET A 228 11.59 -5.45 -2.89
C MET A 228 11.76 -5.60 -4.41
N LYS A 229 11.39 -6.76 -4.98
CA LYS A 229 11.43 -6.97 -6.44
C LYS A 229 10.43 -6.06 -7.15
N GLU A 230 9.20 -5.99 -6.67
CA GLU A 230 8.14 -5.14 -7.24
C GLU A 230 8.53 -3.65 -7.20
N TRP A 231 9.21 -3.20 -6.14
CA TRP A 231 9.64 -1.81 -5.97
C TRP A 231 10.96 -1.46 -6.66
N GLY A 232 11.58 -2.44 -7.38
CA GLY A 232 12.76 -2.22 -8.19
C GLY A 232 14.07 -2.20 -7.43
N PHE A 233 14.19 -2.91 -6.28
CA PHE A 233 15.47 -3.05 -5.55
C PHE A 233 16.51 -3.84 -6.32
N TYR A 234 16.05 -4.76 -7.17
CA TYR A 234 16.90 -5.63 -7.97
C TYR A 234 16.80 -5.23 -9.44
N GLU A 235 17.93 -5.25 -10.11
CA GLU A 235 17.97 -5.05 -11.55
C GLU A 235 17.14 -6.12 -12.25
N LYS A 236 16.32 -5.72 -13.22
CA LYS A 236 15.79 -6.69 -14.18
C LYS A 236 17.00 -7.18 -14.95
N LYS A 237 17.39 -8.46 -14.77
CA LYS A 237 18.27 -9.13 -15.73
C LYS A 237 17.58 -9.05 -17.08
N VAL A 238 18.16 -8.28 -18.00
CA VAL A 238 17.79 -8.23 -19.42
C VAL A 238 18.17 -9.56 -20.05
#